data_fe39bd073d1de1547c1bd3954a828c67
#
_entry.id   fe39bd073d1de1547c1bd3954a828c67
#
_cell.length_a   1.000
_cell.length_b   1.000
_cell.length_c   1.000
_cell.angle_alpha   90.00
_cell.angle_beta   90.00
_cell.angle_gamma   90.00
#
_symmetry.space_group_name_H-M   'P 1'
#
loop_
_entity.id
_entity.type
_entity.pdbx_description
1 polymer ?
#
loop_
_entity_poly.entity_id
_entity_poly.type
_entity_poly.pdbx_seq_one_letter_code
_entity_poly.pdbx_strand_id
1 'polypeptide(L)'
;MPAIFEADAVAKNAVRLGQFARLVEVPVWGTEQNPSKLGENLPDIRALCQRTLAKMHFSGAEEGLGEWMRPPAKAPQGNARSLPKHLQKQSAAEERNTVVIAGCEAHVCLLQTALDLLEDEFEVWVVTDACSSRTERNRDAAFDRLAGAGAELVTTEMVGFEWLRTAEHPRFKDLQALIR
;
A
#
# COMPACT_ATOMS: atom_id res chain seq x y z
N MET A 1 11.69 -11.36 11.87
CA MET A 1 10.43 -12.05 11.56
C MET A 1 10.51 -13.59 11.62
N PRO A 2 11.14 -14.21 12.60
CA PRO A 2 11.40 -15.67 12.57
C PRO A 2 10.15 -16.57 12.66
N ALA A 3 9.00 -16.01 13.00
CA ALA A 3 7.75 -16.76 13.14
C ALA A 3 6.86 -16.76 11.89
N ILE A 4 7.24 -16.03 10.84
CA ILE A 4 6.45 -15.87 9.62
C ILE A 4 6.86 -16.91 8.59
N PHE A 5 5.89 -17.55 7.97
CA PHE A 5 6.11 -18.47 6.85
C PHE A 5 6.73 -17.73 5.67
N GLU A 6 7.80 -18.26 5.10
CA GLU A 6 8.59 -17.65 4.01
C GLU A 6 9.07 -16.22 4.28
N ALA A 7 9.40 -15.90 5.53
CA ALA A 7 9.72 -14.55 5.99
C ALA A 7 10.74 -13.78 5.12
N ASP A 8 11.80 -14.46 4.69
CA ASP A 8 12.86 -13.82 3.90
C ASP A 8 12.40 -13.46 2.48
N ALA A 9 11.60 -14.32 1.85
CA ALA A 9 11.03 -14.06 0.54
C ALA A 9 10.04 -12.89 0.60
N VAL A 10 9.16 -12.88 1.61
CA VAL A 10 8.21 -11.80 1.86
C VAL A 10 8.91 -10.47 2.11
N ALA A 11 9.94 -10.45 2.96
CA ALA A 11 10.70 -9.24 3.24
C ALA A 11 11.40 -8.70 1.98
N LYS A 12 12.02 -9.58 1.19
CA LYS A 12 12.66 -9.23 -0.08
C LYS A 12 11.67 -8.62 -1.08
N ASN A 13 10.50 -9.23 -1.23
CA ASN A 13 9.47 -8.74 -2.13
C ASN A 13 8.84 -7.42 -1.64
N ALA A 14 8.63 -7.25 -0.33
CA ALA A 14 8.16 -5.98 0.23
C ALA A 14 9.16 -4.84 -0.02
N VAL A 15 10.45 -5.08 0.12
CA VAL A 15 11.50 -4.11 -0.22
C VAL A 15 11.47 -3.79 -1.72
N ARG A 16 11.39 -4.81 -2.57
CA ARG A 16 11.29 -4.65 -4.03
C ARG A 16 10.07 -3.81 -4.44
N LEU A 17 8.91 -4.11 -3.85
CA LEU A 17 7.69 -3.35 -4.09
C LEU A 17 7.85 -1.86 -3.73
N GLY A 18 8.43 -1.57 -2.56
CA GLY A 18 8.71 -0.20 -2.15
C GLY A 18 9.72 0.52 -3.06
N GLN A 19 10.70 -0.22 -3.60
CA GLN A 19 11.63 0.31 -4.61
C GLN A 19 10.91 0.63 -5.94
N PHE A 20 9.99 -0.23 -6.39
CA PHE A 20 9.14 0.05 -7.55
C PHE A 20 8.31 1.30 -7.35
N ALA A 21 7.67 1.44 -6.19
CA ALA A 21 6.89 2.62 -5.85
C ALA A 21 7.73 3.91 -5.97
N ARG A 22 8.96 3.89 -5.46
CA ARG A 22 9.88 5.03 -5.60
C ARG A 22 10.26 5.36 -7.03
N LEU A 23 10.46 4.35 -7.89
CA LEU A 23 10.80 4.56 -9.30
C LEU A 23 9.71 5.33 -10.06
N VAL A 24 8.45 5.13 -9.68
CA VAL A 24 7.27 5.74 -10.33
C VAL A 24 6.57 6.78 -9.46
N GLU A 25 7.24 7.25 -8.40
CA GLU A 25 6.78 8.32 -7.52
C GLU A 25 5.43 8.02 -6.82
N VAL A 26 5.17 6.74 -6.52
CA VAL A 26 4.05 6.32 -5.68
C VAL A 26 4.45 6.46 -4.21
N PRO A 27 3.65 7.14 -3.38
CA PRO A 27 3.93 7.26 -1.95
C PRO A 27 3.96 5.90 -1.25
N VAL A 28 4.92 5.71 -0.34
CA VAL A 28 5.04 4.51 0.49
C VAL A 28 4.83 4.90 1.94
N TRP A 29 3.90 4.25 2.60
CA TRP A 29 3.64 4.43 4.03
C TRP A 29 3.77 3.09 4.75
N GLY A 30 4.32 3.13 5.96
CA GLY A 30 4.46 1.97 6.82
C GLY A 30 3.49 2.02 7.98
N THR A 31 3.16 0.84 8.53
CA THR A 31 2.47 0.73 9.81
C THR A 31 3.26 -0.16 10.75
N GLU A 32 3.22 0.14 12.04
CA GLU A 32 3.91 -0.62 13.10
C GLU A 32 2.94 -0.93 14.24
N GLN A 33 2.69 -2.21 14.45
CA GLN A 33 1.79 -2.66 15.50
C GLN A 33 2.50 -2.63 16.85
N ASN A 34 2.03 -1.77 17.78
CA ASN A 34 2.57 -1.68 19.13
C ASN A 34 4.12 -1.76 19.15
N PRO A 35 4.81 -0.80 18.52
CA PRO A 35 6.25 -0.90 18.28
C PRO A 35 7.08 -1.01 19.57
N SER A 36 6.57 -0.52 20.71
CA SER A 36 7.21 -0.68 22.02
C SER A 36 7.29 -2.14 22.49
N LYS A 37 6.44 -3.03 21.95
CA LYS A 37 6.38 -4.45 22.30
C LYS A 37 6.88 -5.35 21.18
N LEU A 38 6.49 -5.05 19.94
CA LEU A 38 6.74 -5.89 18.76
C LEU A 38 7.93 -5.42 17.93
N GLY A 39 8.46 -4.24 18.24
CA GLY A 39 9.53 -3.62 17.47
C GLY A 39 9.04 -2.85 16.24
N GLU A 40 9.97 -2.20 15.59
CA GLU A 40 9.78 -1.41 14.39
C GLU A 40 9.83 -2.31 13.13
N ASN A 41 9.39 -1.78 12.01
CA ASN A 41 9.56 -2.41 10.71
C ASN A 41 11.05 -2.68 10.41
N LEU A 42 11.33 -3.66 9.55
CA LEU A 42 12.67 -3.92 9.08
C LEU A 42 13.31 -2.63 8.54
N PRO A 43 14.61 -2.37 8.85
CA PRO A 43 15.26 -1.11 8.46
C PRO A 43 15.14 -0.77 6.98
N ASP A 44 15.27 -1.77 6.09
CA ASP A 44 15.19 -1.58 4.66
C ASP A 44 13.78 -1.18 4.19
N ILE A 45 12.73 -1.72 4.82
CA ILE A 45 11.34 -1.34 4.56
C ILE A 45 11.08 0.07 5.10
N ARG A 46 11.52 0.34 6.33
CA ARG A 46 11.33 1.64 6.98
C ARG A 46 12.00 2.77 6.20
N ALA A 47 13.19 2.52 5.66
CA ALA A 47 13.91 3.48 4.82
C ALA A 47 13.17 3.84 3.53
N LEU A 48 12.24 3.01 3.06
CA LEU A 48 11.41 3.27 1.88
C LEU A 48 10.17 4.09 2.21
N CYS A 49 9.71 4.06 3.47
CA CYS A 49 8.50 4.74 3.90
C CYS A 49 8.73 6.25 4.05
N GLN A 50 7.82 7.05 3.53
CA GLN A 50 7.79 8.51 3.74
C GLN A 50 7.26 8.86 5.13
N ARG A 51 6.35 8.03 5.65
CA ARG A 51 5.75 8.13 6.99
C ARG A 51 5.49 6.72 7.52
N THR A 52 5.51 6.59 8.84
CA THR A 52 5.19 5.34 9.54
C THR A 52 4.18 5.63 10.64
N LEU A 53 3.09 4.86 10.67
CA LEU A 53 2.02 4.95 11.65
C LEU A 53 2.25 3.89 12.74
N ALA A 54 2.53 4.31 13.96
CA ALA A 54 2.45 3.44 15.12
C ALA A 54 0.98 3.27 15.50
N LYS A 55 0.52 2.04 15.67
CA LYS A 55 -0.89 1.74 15.90
C LYS A 55 -1.11 0.68 16.98
N MET A 56 -2.27 0.74 17.64
CA MET A 56 -2.71 -0.24 18.61
C MET A 56 -3.85 -1.11 18.05
N HIS A 57 -4.75 -0.55 17.26
CA HIS A 57 -5.74 -1.35 16.51
C HIS A 57 -5.04 -2.22 15.46
N PHE A 58 -5.63 -3.36 15.14
CA PHE A 58 -5.06 -4.22 14.08
C PHE A 58 -5.21 -3.54 12.72
N SER A 59 -6.34 -2.92 12.45
CA SER A 59 -6.53 -2.12 11.25
C SER A 59 -5.75 -0.80 11.31
N GLY A 60 -5.08 -0.47 10.20
CA GLY A 60 -4.46 0.85 10.04
C GLY A 60 -5.49 1.94 9.73
N ALA A 61 -6.63 1.59 9.16
CA ALA A 61 -7.69 2.54 8.84
C ALA A 61 -8.29 3.15 10.13
N GLU A 62 -8.51 2.35 11.16
CA GLU A 62 -8.96 2.79 12.49
C GLU A 62 -8.02 3.80 13.18
N GLU A 63 -6.77 3.86 12.77
CA GLU A 63 -5.75 4.78 13.30
C GLU A 63 -5.47 5.96 12.35
N GLY A 64 -6.36 6.20 11.39
CA GLY A 64 -6.30 7.36 10.51
C GLY A 64 -5.41 7.20 9.27
N LEU A 65 -5.08 5.98 8.86
CA LEU A 65 -4.33 5.74 7.62
C LEU A 65 -5.08 6.28 6.39
N GLY A 66 -6.43 6.18 6.38
CA GLY A 66 -7.27 6.70 5.31
C GLY A 66 -7.10 8.20 5.06
N GLU A 67 -6.89 8.98 6.13
CA GLU A 67 -6.66 10.43 6.02
C GLU A 67 -5.36 10.79 5.27
N TRP A 68 -4.36 9.89 5.32
CA TRP A 68 -3.12 10.10 4.57
C TRP A 68 -3.30 9.83 3.08
N MET A 69 -4.20 8.91 2.74
CA MET A 69 -4.47 8.49 1.37
C MET A 69 -5.43 9.46 0.67
N ARG A 70 -6.42 9.97 1.41
CA ARG A 70 -7.37 10.99 0.95
C ARG A 70 -7.26 12.25 1.83
N PRO A 71 -6.21 13.04 1.70
CA PRO A 71 -6.10 14.26 2.49
C PRO A 71 -7.30 15.17 2.18
N PRO A 72 -7.88 15.85 3.21
CA PRO A 72 -9.03 16.71 3.02
C PRO A 72 -8.73 17.74 1.92
N ALA A 73 -9.70 17.96 1.05
CA ALA A 73 -9.61 18.96 0.00
C ALA A 73 -9.16 20.29 0.61
N LYS A 74 -8.06 20.87 0.12
CA LYS A 74 -7.62 22.20 0.57
C LYS A 74 -8.77 23.17 0.36
N ALA A 75 -9.23 23.80 1.44
CA ALA A 75 -10.21 24.87 1.34
C ALA A 75 -9.71 25.89 0.28
N PRO A 76 -10.57 26.34 -0.65
CA PRO A 76 -10.15 27.27 -1.69
C PRO A 76 -9.57 28.52 -1.04
N GLN A 77 -8.27 28.69 -1.10
CA GLN A 77 -7.60 29.92 -0.69
C GLN A 77 -7.83 30.97 -1.79
N GLY A 78 -8.73 31.86 -1.55
CA GLY A 78 -8.98 33.01 -2.42
C GLY A 78 -10.46 33.20 -2.75
N ASN A 79 -10.85 34.44 -2.97
CA ASN A 79 -12.19 34.84 -3.39
C ASN A 79 -12.51 34.25 -4.77
N ALA A 80 -12.97 33.01 -4.80
CA ALA A 80 -13.41 32.31 -6.01
C ALA A 80 -14.62 32.95 -6.70
N ARG A 81 -15.07 34.13 -6.25
CA ARG A 81 -16.20 34.88 -6.83
C ARG A 81 -15.85 35.67 -8.08
N SER A 82 -14.59 35.74 -8.48
CA SER A 82 -14.15 36.58 -9.60
C SER A 82 -13.85 35.86 -10.91
N LEU A 83 -13.86 34.52 -10.96
CA LEU A 83 -13.63 33.77 -12.19
C LEU A 83 -14.89 33.08 -12.68
N PRO A 84 -15.26 33.21 -13.97
CA PRO A 84 -16.36 32.48 -14.59
C PRO A 84 -16.20 30.97 -14.36
N LYS A 85 -17.31 30.24 -14.08
CA LYS A 85 -17.31 28.80 -13.75
C LYS A 85 -16.54 27.92 -14.74
N HIS A 86 -16.49 28.30 -16.03
CA HIS A 86 -15.78 27.55 -17.08
C HIS A 86 -14.25 27.75 -17.08
N LEU A 87 -13.75 28.73 -16.31
CA LEU A 87 -12.31 29.00 -16.13
C LEU A 87 -11.80 28.52 -14.76
N GLN A 88 -12.70 28.07 -13.90
CA GLN A 88 -12.30 27.36 -12.68
C GLN A 88 -11.81 25.97 -13.09
N LYS A 89 -10.52 25.84 -13.45
CA LYS A 89 -9.87 24.54 -13.44
C LYS A 89 -10.03 24.01 -12.02
N GLN A 90 -10.95 23.10 -11.83
CA GLN A 90 -10.82 22.13 -10.75
C GLN A 90 -9.45 21.51 -11.00
N SER A 91 -8.48 21.81 -10.14
CA SER A 91 -7.34 20.94 -9.99
C SER A 91 -7.93 19.67 -9.38
N ALA A 92 -8.38 18.76 -10.25
CA ALA A 92 -8.50 17.39 -9.86
C ALA A 92 -7.07 17.01 -9.44
N ALA A 93 -6.77 17.08 -8.15
CA ALA A 93 -5.78 16.20 -7.59
C ALA A 93 -6.23 14.84 -8.11
N GLU A 94 -5.38 14.16 -8.87
CA GLU A 94 -5.67 12.81 -9.33
C GLU A 94 -6.04 12.04 -8.07
N GLU A 95 -7.33 11.72 -7.92
CA GLU A 95 -7.82 10.94 -6.79
C GLU A 95 -7.22 9.56 -6.97
N ARG A 96 -6.20 9.26 -6.19
CA ARG A 96 -5.61 7.92 -6.13
C ARG A 96 -6.53 7.07 -5.27
N ASN A 97 -7.36 6.28 -5.91
CA ASN A 97 -8.30 5.39 -5.24
C ASN A 97 -7.78 3.97 -5.05
N THR A 98 -6.69 3.60 -5.72
CA THR A 98 -6.08 2.27 -5.59
C THR A 98 -5.01 2.26 -4.50
N VAL A 99 -5.12 1.32 -3.57
CA VAL A 99 -4.16 1.07 -2.49
C VAL A 99 -3.52 -0.29 -2.68
N VAL A 100 -2.20 -0.31 -2.81
CA VAL A 100 -1.41 -1.55 -2.86
C VAL A 100 -0.93 -1.86 -1.45
N ILE A 101 -1.29 -3.02 -0.91
CA ILE A 101 -0.99 -3.42 0.46
C ILE A 101 -0.11 -4.67 0.52
N ALA A 102 0.90 -4.65 1.40
CA ALA A 102 1.81 -5.75 1.66
C ALA A 102 2.19 -5.83 3.13
N GLY A 103 2.61 -6.99 3.60
CA GLY A 103 3.14 -7.18 4.95
C GLY A 103 2.56 -8.35 5.74
N CYS A 104 2.74 -8.31 7.03
CA CYS A 104 2.38 -9.36 7.98
C CYS A 104 1.61 -8.78 9.18
N GLU A 105 0.71 -9.53 9.77
CA GLU A 105 0.27 -10.87 9.34
C GLU A 105 -0.95 -10.74 8.42
N ALA A 106 -0.96 -11.51 7.34
CA ALA A 106 -2.02 -11.46 6.33
C ALA A 106 -3.41 -11.67 6.92
N HIS A 107 -3.58 -12.58 7.90
CA HIS A 107 -4.86 -12.91 8.52
C HIS A 107 -5.26 -12.05 9.71
N VAL A 108 -4.42 -11.07 10.09
CA VAL A 108 -4.70 -10.18 11.24
C VAL A 108 -4.74 -8.72 10.76
N CYS A 109 -3.59 -8.03 10.82
CA CYS A 109 -3.53 -6.59 10.56
C CYS A 109 -3.83 -6.25 9.10
N LEU A 110 -3.26 -7.01 8.17
CA LEU A 110 -3.46 -6.77 6.74
C LEU A 110 -4.91 -7.02 6.34
N LEU A 111 -5.48 -8.17 6.77
CA LEU A 111 -6.88 -8.51 6.49
C LEU A 111 -7.83 -7.39 6.95
N GLN A 112 -7.72 -6.97 8.22
CA GLN A 112 -8.63 -5.97 8.77
C GLN A 112 -8.44 -4.61 8.09
N THR A 113 -7.20 -4.19 7.88
CA THR A 113 -6.92 -2.94 7.16
C THR A 113 -7.49 -2.97 5.74
N ALA A 114 -7.32 -4.07 5.02
CA ALA A 114 -7.81 -4.19 3.65
C ALA A 114 -9.35 -4.19 3.58
N LEU A 115 -10.04 -4.85 4.53
CA LEU A 115 -11.50 -4.85 4.59
C LEU A 115 -12.04 -3.44 4.87
N ASP A 116 -11.48 -2.71 5.82
CA ASP A 116 -11.90 -1.35 6.14
C ASP A 116 -11.64 -0.39 4.95
N LEU A 117 -10.51 -0.56 4.24
CA LEU A 117 -10.22 0.23 3.04
C LEU A 117 -11.21 -0.06 1.90
N LEU A 118 -11.67 -1.31 1.75
CA LEU A 118 -12.73 -1.65 0.80
C LEU A 118 -14.07 -1.02 1.19
N GLU A 119 -14.40 -0.98 2.49
CA GLU A 119 -15.59 -0.27 3.00
C GLU A 119 -15.51 1.24 2.76
N ASP A 120 -14.30 1.80 2.81
CA ASP A 120 -14.00 3.21 2.49
C ASP A 120 -13.93 3.48 0.97
N GLU A 121 -14.40 2.55 0.14
CA GLU A 121 -14.46 2.66 -1.33
C GLU A 121 -13.09 2.82 -2.01
N PHE A 122 -12.02 2.25 -1.42
CA PHE A 122 -10.75 2.08 -2.12
C PHE A 122 -10.74 0.80 -2.96
N GLU A 123 -10.05 0.83 -4.09
CA GLU A 123 -9.60 -0.38 -4.78
C GLU A 123 -8.37 -0.92 -4.04
N VAL A 124 -8.45 -2.15 -3.54
CA VAL A 124 -7.38 -2.74 -2.74
C VAL A 124 -6.69 -3.87 -3.48
N TRP A 125 -5.40 -3.71 -3.71
CA TRP A 125 -4.53 -4.74 -4.30
C TRP A 125 -3.67 -5.35 -3.21
N VAL A 126 -3.80 -6.65 -3.01
CA VAL A 126 -3.03 -7.42 -2.02
C VAL A 126 -1.89 -8.14 -2.71
N VAL A 127 -0.65 -7.79 -2.36
CA VAL A 127 0.54 -8.36 -2.99
C VAL A 127 0.90 -9.67 -2.31
N THR A 128 0.44 -10.78 -2.87
CA THR A 128 0.45 -12.10 -2.23
C THR A 128 1.84 -12.65 -1.93
N ASP A 129 2.83 -12.38 -2.76
CA ASP A 129 4.22 -12.78 -2.57
C ASP A 129 5.03 -11.84 -1.65
N ALA A 130 4.42 -10.72 -1.24
CA ALA A 130 4.92 -9.79 -0.22
C ALA A 130 4.07 -9.80 1.06
N CYS A 131 3.17 -10.78 1.21
CA CYS A 131 2.31 -10.97 2.38
C CYS A 131 2.47 -12.39 2.92
N SER A 132 2.45 -12.54 4.25
CA SER A 132 2.39 -13.85 4.87
C SER A 132 1.82 -13.82 6.28
N SER A 133 1.75 -14.98 6.89
CA SER A 133 1.29 -15.22 8.27
C SER A 133 2.22 -16.23 8.95
N ARG A 134 1.98 -16.54 10.23
CA ARG A 134 2.77 -17.56 10.94
C ARG A 134 2.61 -18.96 10.35
N THR A 135 1.50 -19.24 9.70
CA THR A 135 1.25 -20.50 9.00
C THR A 135 0.72 -20.24 7.60
N GLU A 136 1.05 -21.12 6.67
CA GLU A 136 0.51 -21.11 5.31
C GLU A 136 -1.02 -21.12 5.30
N ARG A 137 -1.64 -21.98 6.13
CA ARG A 137 -3.10 -22.07 6.23
C ARG A 137 -3.77 -20.74 6.60
N ASN A 138 -3.19 -19.96 7.53
CA ASN A 138 -3.73 -18.66 7.92
C ASN A 138 -3.54 -17.62 6.79
N ARG A 139 -2.42 -17.70 6.08
CA ARG A 139 -2.16 -16.85 4.90
C ARG A 139 -3.20 -17.10 3.82
N ASP A 140 -3.38 -18.36 3.45
CA ASP A 140 -4.26 -18.75 2.35
C ASP A 140 -5.74 -18.42 2.67
N ALA A 141 -6.18 -18.72 3.89
CA ALA A 141 -7.52 -18.36 4.34
C ALA A 141 -7.77 -16.84 4.33
N ALA A 142 -6.74 -16.03 4.61
CA ALA A 142 -6.83 -14.58 4.50
C ALA A 142 -6.96 -14.14 3.04
N PHE A 143 -6.18 -14.71 2.13
CA PHE A 143 -6.27 -14.40 0.70
C PHE A 143 -7.62 -14.77 0.12
N ASP A 144 -8.14 -15.96 0.42
CA ASP A 144 -9.48 -16.39 -0.01
C ASP A 144 -10.56 -15.40 0.46
N ARG A 145 -10.48 -14.98 1.72
CA ARG A 145 -11.43 -14.02 2.29
C ARG A 145 -11.33 -12.65 1.66
N LEU A 146 -10.11 -12.16 1.40
CA LEU A 146 -9.87 -10.85 0.76
C LEU A 146 -10.36 -10.84 -0.68
N ALA A 147 -10.09 -11.90 -1.46
CA ALA A 147 -10.61 -12.06 -2.80
C ALA A 147 -12.15 -12.09 -2.80
N GLY A 148 -12.77 -12.81 -1.87
CA GLY A 148 -14.22 -12.86 -1.69
C GLY A 148 -14.84 -11.51 -1.28
N ALA A 149 -14.07 -10.62 -0.65
CA ALA A 149 -14.50 -9.27 -0.28
C ALA A 149 -14.28 -8.24 -1.41
N GLY A 150 -13.63 -8.60 -2.50
CA GLY A 150 -13.41 -7.74 -3.66
C GLY A 150 -12.01 -7.13 -3.76
N ALA A 151 -11.05 -7.57 -2.93
CA ALA A 151 -9.66 -7.20 -3.12
C ALA A 151 -9.05 -7.96 -4.32
N GLU A 152 -8.18 -7.30 -5.07
CA GLU A 152 -7.43 -7.94 -6.13
C GLU A 152 -6.15 -8.58 -5.57
N LEU A 153 -5.95 -9.87 -5.86
CA LEU A 153 -4.75 -10.59 -5.50
C LEU A 153 -3.72 -10.48 -6.63
N VAL A 154 -2.60 -9.86 -6.35
CA VAL A 154 -1.53 -9.60 -7.31
C VAL A 154 -0.19 -10.09 -6.78
N THR A 155 0.84 -10.11 -7.63
CA THR A 155 2.24 -10.31 -7.22
C THR A 155 3.04 -9.03 -7.35
N THR A 156 4.20 -9.00 -6.71
CA THR A 156 5.13 -7.86 -6.80
C THR A 156 5.44 -7.50 -8.26
N GLU A 157 5.68 -8.50 -9.11
CA GLU A 157 5.98 -8.25 -10.52
C GLU A 157 4.77 -7.72 -11.30
N MET A 158 3.55 -8.23 -11.05
CA MET A 158 2.33 -7.70 -11.66
C MET A 158 2.20 -6.21 -11.38
N VAL A 159 2.31 -5.81 -10.12
CA VAL A 159 2.24 -4.38 -9.73
C VAL A 159 3.28 -3.54 -10.46
N GLY A 160 4.54 -4.01 -10.49
CA GLY A 160 5.61 -3.28 -11.16
C GLY A 160 5.34 -3.05 -12.66
N PHE A 161 4.91 -4.08 -13.37
CA PHE A 161 4.62 -3.98 -14.80
C PHE A 161 3.33 -3.21 -15.10
N GLU A 162 2.30 -3.33 -14.28
CA GLU A 162 1.07 -2.55 -14.43
C GLU A 162 1.30 -1.06 -14.20
N TRP A 163 2.18 -0.68 -13.30
CA TRP A 163 2.55 0.73 -13.12
C TRP A 163 3.33 1.30 -14.32
N LEU A 164 4.15 0.50 -14.97
CA LEU A 164 4.89 0.93 -16.18
C LEU A 164 4.05 0.91 -17.45
N ARG A 165 3.09 -0.02 -17.57
CA ARG A 165 2.18 -0.23 -18.70
C ARG A 165 2.84 -0.56 -20.06
N THR A 166 4.09 -0.15 -20.30
CA THR A 166 4.79 -0.35 -21.57
C THR A 166 6.27 -0.56 -21.38
N ALA A 167 6.89 -1.37 -22.24
CA ALA A 167 8.33 -1.56 -22.27
C ALA A 167 9.11 -0.30 -22.74
N GLU A 168 8.42 0.69 -23.28
CA GLU A 168 8.98 1.99 -23.66
C GLU A 168 9.07 2.98 -22.49
N HIS A 169 8.53 2.61 -21.31
CA HIS A 169 8.55 3.47 -20.13
C HIS A 169 10.01 3.79 -19.73
N PRO A 170 10.35 5.05 -19.41
CA PRO A 170 11.73 5.46 -19.07
C PRO A 170 12.36 4.65 -17.94
N ARG A 171 11.56 4.15 -17.00
CA ARG A 171 11.99 3.34 -15.85
C ARG A 171 11.97 1.82 -16.08
N PHE A 172 11.67 1.36 -17.30
CA PHE A 172 11.55 -0.07 -17.58
C PHE A 172 12.83 -0.85 -17.23
N LYS A 173 14.00 -0.34 -17.63
CA LYS A 173 15.28 -0.99 -17.35
C LYS A 173 15.61 -1.00 -15.86
N ASP A 174 15.26 0.07 -15.14
CA ASP A 174 15.48 0.18 -13.69
C ASP A 174 14.64 -0.85 -12.96
N LEU A 175 13.35 -0.97 -13.32
CA LEU A 175 12.46 -1.99 -12.75
C LEU A 175 12.95 -3.39 -13.07
N GLN A 176 13.34 -3.68 -14.32
CA GLN A 176 13.86 -4.99 -14.73
C GLN A 176 15.12 -5.39 -13.95
N ALA A 177 15.97 -4.43 -13.57
CA ALA A 177 17.15 -4.69 -12.75
C ALA A 177 16.79 -5.11 -11.30
N LEU A 178 15.66 -4.67 -10.78
CA LEU A 178 15.17 -5.04 -9.44
C LEU A 178 14.50 -6.43 -9.39
N ILE A 179 14.06 -6.96 -10.52
CA ILE A 179 13.41 -8.27 -10.61
C ILE A 179 14.45 -9.40 -10.64
N ARG A 180 15.62 -9.16 -11.19
CA ARG A 180 16.73 -10.14 -11.28
C ARG A 180 17.41 -10.31 -9.94
#